data_2d58a6c96a81ef19fb7feed71b099b64
#
_entry.id   2d58a6c96a81ef19fb7feed71b099b64
#
_cell.length_a   1.000
_cell.length_b   1.000
_cell.length_c   1.000
_cell.angle_alpha   90.00
_cell.angle_beta   90.00
_cell.angle_gamma   90.00
#
_symmetry.space_group_name_H-M   'P 1'
#
loop_
_entity.id
_entity.type
_entity.pdbx_description
1 polymer ?
#
loop_
_entity_poly.entity_id
_entity_poly.type
_entity_poly.pdbx_seq_one_letter_code
_entity_poly.pdbx_strand_id
1 'polypeptide(L)'
;MRNFTKLDSIIREIEYGLETVNDKTVSKKSEEFSQNDEILSKSDNIQSERIMRVNHMGEVCAQGLYRGQAAFTNDTDTKKQLYKMCQEEREHLKICHGRLDELGAKASIFNGLWYLSSFTLGAFAGLVQTKYGA
;
A
#
# COMPACT_ATOMS: atom_id res chain seq x y z
N MET A 1 -11.67 29.49 1.75
CA MET A 1 -10.70 28.38 1.59
C MET A 1 -10.07 28.08 2.94
N ARG A 2 -10.20 26.87 3.40
CA ARG A 2 -9.56 26.45 4.64
C ARG A 2 -8.06 26.22 4.35
N ASN A 3 -7.20 27.01 4.97
CA ASN A 3 -5.76 26.77 4.89
C ASN A 3 -5.42 25.51 5.68
N PHE A 4 -4.90 24.51 4.98
CA PHE A 4 -4.44 23.31 5.65
C PHE A 4 -3.20 23.61 6.48
N THR A 5 -3.25 23.25 7.74
CA THR A 5 -2.13 23.38 8.66
C THR A 5 -1.17 22.20 8.50
N LYS A 6 0.04 22.30 9.06
CA LYS A 6 0.97 21.16 9.14
C LYS A 6 0.36 19.96 9.88
N LEU A 7 -0.50 20.22 10.86
CA LEU A 7 -1.23 19.20 11.59
C LEU A 7 -2.20 18.43 10.69
N ASP A 8 -2.94 19.14 9.84
CA ASP A 8 -3.85 18.51 8.87
C ASP A 8 -3.09 17.58 7.93
N SER A 9 -1.87 17.95 7.52
CA SER A 9 -1.03 17.11 6.68
C SER A 9 -0.57 15.84 7.40
N ILE A 10 -0.21 15.93 8.67
CA ILE A 10 0.17 14.78 9.51
C ILE A 10 -1.03 13.84 9.69
N ILE A 11 -2.20 14.39 9.99
CA ILE A 11 -3.43 13.61 10.15
C ILE A 11 -3.75 12.84 8.88
N ARG A 12 -3.64 13.47 7.71
CA ARG A 12 -3.86 12.81 6.42
C ARG A 12 -2.90 11.65 6.18
N GLU A 13 -1.63 11.82 6.53
CA GLU A 13 -0.66 10.71 6.36
C GLU A 13 -0.97 9.54 7.29
N ILE A 14 -1.39 9.82 8.52
CA ILE A 14 -1.84 8.78 9.46
C ILE A 14 -3.09 8.07 8.92
N GLU A 15 -4.09 8.81 8.46
CA GLU A 15 -5.31 8.25 7.87
C GLU A 15 -4.97 7.36 6.66
N TYR A 16 -4.13 7.86 5.76
CA TYR A 16 -3.71 7.10 4.58
C TYR A 16 -2.99 5.78 4.96
N GLY A 17 -2.10 5.84 5.94
CA GLY A 17 -1.41 4.65 6.44
C GLY A 17 -2.38 3.63 7.05
N LEU A 18 -3.32 4.10 7.86
CA LEU A 18 -4.34 3.25 8.48
C LEU A 18 -5.26 2.62 7.43
N GLU A 19 -5.70 3.38 6.42
CA GLU A 19 -6.48 2.85 5.30
C GLU A 19 -5.71 1.79 4.52
N THR A 20 -4.43 2.07 4.20
CA THR A 20 -3.58 1.12 3.46
C THR A 20 -3.44 -0.22 4.17
N VAL A 21 -3.26 -0.20 5.49
CA VAL A 21 -3.09 -1.40 6.30
C VAL A 21 -4.41 -2.14 6.54
N ASN A 22 -5.52 -1.41 6.66
CA ASN A 22 -6.83 -1.94 7.04
C ASN A 22 -7.84 -1.99 5.88
N ASP A 23 -7.43 -1.77 4.64
CA ASP A 23 -8.35 -1.68 3.51
C ASP A 23 -9.15 -2.98 3.31
N LYS A 24 -10.41 -2.93 3.74
CA LYS A 24 -11.38 -4.02 3.61
C LYS A 24 -12.40 -3.76 2.50
N THR A 25 -12.20 -2.71 1.70
CA THR A 25 -13.24 -2.17 0.83
C THR A 25 -13.50 -2.94 -0.47
N VAL A 26 -12.87 -4.07 -0.70
CA VAL A 26 -12.92 -4.78 -1.99
C VAL A 26 -13.93 -5.92 -2.04
N SER A 27 -14.72 -6.11 -1.02
CA SER A 27 -15.62 -7.27 -0.93
C SER A 27 -16.76 -7.31 -1.97
N LYS A 28 -16.92 -6.32 -2.85
CA LYS A 28 -18.09 -6.25 -3.74
C LYS A 28 -17.84 -6.50 -5.23
N LYS A 29 -16.59 -6.66 -5.68
CA LYS A 29 -16.30 -6.83 -7.11
C LYS A 29 -15.71 -8.19 -7.49
N SER A 30 -15.52 -9.07 -6.52
CA SER A 30 -14.97 -10.41 -6.74
C SER A 30 -15.98 -11.47 -7.17
N GLU A 31 -17.27 -11.14 -7.22
CA GLU A 31 -18.31 -12.12 -7.61
C GLU A 31 -18.33 -12.47 -9.10
N GLU A 32 -17.72 -11.65 -9.96
CA GLU A 32 -17.71 -11.91 -11.41
C GLU A 32 -16.54 -12.76 -11.93
N PHE A 33 -15.49 -12.99 -11.12
CA PHE A 33 -14.30 -13.74 -11.55
C PHE A 33 -14.28 -15.21 -11.10
N SER A 34 -15.29 -15.64 -10.34
CA SER A 34 -15.33 -16.94 -9.66
C SER A 34 -15.81 -18.13 -10.49
N GLN A 35 -15.97 -18.02 -11.81
CA GLN A 35 -16.55 -19.12 -12.59
C GLN A 35 -15.58 -20.11 -13.25
N ASN A 36 -14.26 -19.95 -13.04
CA ASN A 36 -13.26 -20.86 -13.61
C ASN A 36 -12.23 -21.38 -12.59
N ASP A 37 -12.58 -21.42 -11.31
CA ASP A 37 -11.68 -22.01 -10.34
C ASP A 37 -11.71 -23.55 -10.44
N GLU A 38 -10.73 -24.10 -11.16
CA GLU A 38 -10.31 -25.47 -10.95
C GLU A 38 -10.09 -25.66 -9.44
N ILE A 39 -10.60 -26.73 -8.89
CA ILE A 39 -10.41 -27.09 -7.48
C ILE A 39 -8.91 -27.30 -7.27
N LEU A 40 -8.25 -26.23 -6.80
CA LEU A 40 -6.83 -26.30 -6.42
C LEU A 40 -6.67 -27.32 -5.30
N SER A 41 -5.61 -28.11 -5.34
CA SER A 41 -5.29 -29.01 -4.25
C SER A 41 -5.03 -28.18 -2.97
N LYS A 42 -5.17 -28.78 -1.79
CA LYS A 42 -4.93 -28.11 -0.51
C LYS A 42 -3.51 -27.53 -0.41
N SER A 43 -2.51 -28.20 -1.01
CA SER A 43 -1.13 -27.70 -1.03
C SER A 43 -0.98 -26.49 -1.95
N ASP A 44 -1.67 -26.47 -3.10
CA ASP A 44 -1.65 -25.36 -4.04
C ASP A 44 -2.33 -24.12 -3.46
N ASN A 45 -3.41 -24.31 -2.70
CA ASN A 45 -4.06 -23.22 -1.96
C ASN A 45 -3.13 -22.57 -0.94
N ILE A 46 -2.43 -23.37 -0.12
CA ILE A 46 -1.48 -22.87 0.87
C ILE A 46 -0.35 -22.09 0.20
N GLN A 47 0.17 -22.59 -0.91
CA GLN A 47 1.23 -21.89 -1.66
C GLN A 47 0.70 -20.59 -2.25
N SER A 48 -0.49 -20.58 -2.82
CA SER A 48 -1.14 -19.37 -3.36
C SER A 48 -1.38 -18.33 -2.27
N GLU A 49 -1.82 -18.74 -1.09
CA GLU A 49 -1.99 -17.86 0.07
C GLU A 49 -0.67 -17.19 0.47
N ARG A 50 0.41 -17.95 0.55
CA ARG A 50 1.74 -17.45 0.91
C ARG A 50 2.24 -16.43 -0.09
N ILE A 51 2.17 -16.76 -1.39
CA ILE A 51 2.59 -15.86 -2.47
C ILE A 51 1.77 -14.56 -2.43
N MET A 52 0.46 -14.69 -2.30
CA MET A 52 -0.42 -13.53 -2.31
C MET A 52 -0.23 -12.64 -1.08
N ARG A 53 0.05 -13.24 0.09
CA ARG A 53 0.39 -12.49 1.32
C ARG A 53 1.71 -11.72 1.17
N VAL A 54 2.72 -12.31 0.53
CA VAL A 54 3.99 -11.62 0.24
C VAL A 54 3.78 -10.50 -0.76
N ASN A 55 3.00 -10.71 -1.81
CA ASN A 55 2.66 -9.67 -2.78
C ASN A 55 1.91 -8.50 -2.10
N HIS A 56 0.90 -8.79 -1.30
CA HIS A 56 0.16 -7.78 -0.55
C HIS A 56 1.08 -6.98 0.38
N MET A 57 1.97 -7.65 1.10
CA MET A 57 2.97 -6.99 1.94
C MET A 57 3.89 -6.08 1.14
N GLY A 58 4.33 -6.52 -0.04
CA GLY A 58 5.13 -5.71 -0.97
C GLY A 58 4.42 -4.43 -1.40
N GLU A 59 3.13 -4.51 -1.71
CA GLU A 59 2.31 -3.34 -2.07
C GLU A 59 2.14 -2.38 -0.87
N VAL A 60 1.97 -2.90 0.34
CA VAL A 60 1.94 -2.09 1.58
C VAL A 60 3.26 -1.35 1.77
N CYS A 61 4.40 -2.02 1.56
CA CYS A 61 5.73 -1.41 1.64
C CYS A 61 5.91 -0.31 0.57
N ALA A 62 5.48 -0.56 -0.66
CA ALA A 62 5.55 0.42 -1.75
C ALA A 62 4.74 1.69 -1.41
N GLN A 63 3.53 1.54 -0.89
CA GLN A 63 2.71 2.65 -0.42
C GLN A 63 3.42 3.48 0.65
N GLY A 64 3.97 2.82 1.67
CA GLY A 64 4.71 3.48 2.73
C GLY A 64 5.92 4.25 2.20
N LEU A 65 6.72 3.62 1.33
CA LEU A 65 7.92 4.20 0.75
C LEU A 65 7.61 5.47 -0.05
N TYR A 66 6.64 5.40 -0.96
CA TYR A 66 6.28 6.52 -1.83
C TYR A 66 5.66 7.67 -1.03
N ARG A 67 4.79 7.39 -0.07
CA ARG A 67 4.18 8.41 0.79
C ARG A 67 5.22 9.09 1.68
N GLY A 68 6.14 8.31 2.26
CA GLY A 68 7.22 8.86 3.07
C GLY A 68 8.12 9.80 2.27
N GLN A 69 8.54 9.39 1.09
CA GLN A 69 9.37 10.22 0.22
C GLN A 69 8.62 11.49 -0.23
N ALA A 70 7.35 11.35 -0.62
CA ALA A 70 6.53 12.49 -1.03
C ALA A 70 6.32 13.52 0.09
N ALA A 71 6.19 13.06 1.34
CA ALA A 71 5.98 13.94 2.48
C ALA A 71 7.20 14.82 2.80
N PHE A 72 8.41 14.37 2.48
CA PHE A 72 9.66 15.04 2.86
C PHE A 72 10.50 15.54 1.68
N THR A 73 10.08 15.35 0.43
CA THR A 73 10.72 15.98 -0.73
C THR A 73 10.19 17.40 -0.96
N ASN A 74 11.07 18.31 -1.34
CA ASN A 74 10.69 19.67 -1.76
C ASN A 74 10.45 19.78 -3.28
N ASP A 75 10.85 18.79 -4.06
CA ASP A 75 10.65 18.79 -5.49
C ASP A 75 9.19 18.48 -5.84
N THR A 76 8.51 19.47 -6.42
CA THR A 76 7.08 19.37 -6.75
C THR A 76 6.80 18.31 -7.81
N ASP A 77 7.67 18.15 -8.79
CA ASP A 77 7.47 17.16 -9.86
C ASP A 77 7.66 15.74 -9.37
N THR A 78 8.70 15.51 -8.57
CA THR A 78 8.90 14.24 -7.87
C THR A 78 7.71 13.90 -6.96
N LYS A 79 7.22 14.89 -6.20
CA LYS A 79 6.05 14.70 -5.34
C LYS A 79 4.81 14.25 -6.11
N LYS A 80 4.52 14.89 -7.24
CA LYS A 80 3.39 14.52 -8.11
C LYS A 80 3.53 13.10 -8.66
N GLN A 81 4.74 12.72 -9.11
CA GLN A 81 5.01 11.38 -9.60
C GLN A 81 4.81 10.32 -8.51
N LEU A 82 5.31 10.58 -7.30
CA LEU A 82 5.16 9.67 -6.17
C LEU A 82 3.69 9.47 -5.78
N TYR A 83 2.89 10.52 -5.76
CA TYR A 83 1.45 10.39 -5.50
C TYR A 83 0.72 9.63 -6.60
N LYS A 84 1.11 9.82 -7.85
CA LYS A 84 0.57 9.04 -8.97
C LYS A 84 0.91 7.56 -8.82
N MET A 85 2.15 7.23 -8.48
CA MET A 85 2.58 5.85 -8.20
C MET A 85 1.79 5.24 -7.04
N CYS A 86 1.57 5.99 -5.96
CA CYS A 86 0.72 5.54 -4.85
C CYS A 86 -0.69 5.17 -5.33
N GLN A 87 -1.26 5.95 -6.21
CA GLN A 87 -2.60 5.71 -6.73
C GLN A 87 -2.66 4.44 -7.59
N GLU A 88 -1.65 4.23 -8.44
CA GLU A 88 -1.50 3.02 -9.27
C GLU A 88 -1.31 1.77 -8.40
N GLU A 89 -0.41 1.83 -7.43
CA GLU A 89 -0.15 0.71 -6.51
C GLU A 89 -1.34 0.41 -5.58
N ARG A 90 -2.18 1.39 -5.29
CA ARG A 90 -3.39 1.18 -4.50
C ARG A 90 -4.37 0.23 -5.18
N GLU A 91 -4.48 0.27 -6.50
CA GLU A 91 -5.29 -0.70 -7.25
C GLU A 91 -4.71 -2.12 -7.15
N HIS A 92 -3.38 -2.26 -7.22
CA HIS A 92 -2.71 -3.54 -7.01
C HIS A 92 -2.93 -4.06 -5.59
N LEU A 93 -2.85 -3.19 -4.59
CA LEU A 93 -3.13 -3.54 -3.20
C LEU A 93 -4.54 -4.12 -3.03
N LYS A 94 -5.53 -3.49 -3.65
CA LYS A 94 -6.92 -3.96 -3.64
C LYS A 94 -7.05 -5.33 -4.29
N ILE A 95 -6.42 -5.54 -5.43
CA ILE A 95 -6.43 -6.82 -6.14
C ILE A 95 -5.82 -7.93 -5.27
N CYS A 96 -4.66 -7.67 -4.66
CA CYS A 96 -4.01 -8.63 -3.76
C CYS A 96 -4.86 -8.94 -2.54
N HIS A 97 -5.48 -7.93 -1.93
CA HIS A 97 -6.37 -8.10 -0.79
C HIS A 97 -7.61 -8.91 -1.16
N GLY A 98 -8.24 -8.60 -2.30
CA GLY A 98 -9.37 -9.36 -2.82
C GLY A 98 -9.03 -10.83 -3.07
N ARG A 99 -7.84 -11.10 -3.61
CA ARG A 99 -7.38 -12.48 -3.82
C ARG A 99 -7.13 -13.23 -2.53
N LEU A 100 -6.58 -12.57 -1.50
CA LEU A 100 -6.45 -13.15 -0.17
C LEU A 100 -7.82 -13.52 0.42
N ASP A 101 -8.81 -12.65 0.29
CA ASP A 101 -10.18 -12.91 0.75
C ASP A 101 -10.80 -14.11 0.05
N GLU A 102 -10.65 -14.23 -1.28
CA GLU A 102 -11.10 -15.39 -2.07
C GLU A 102 -10.47 -16.70 -1.59
N LEU A 103 -9.19 -16.67 -1.22
CA LEU A 103 -8.46 -17.82 -0.70
C LEU A 103 -8.80 -18.11 0.78
N GLY A 104 -9.61 -17.29 1.43
CA GLY A 104 -9.91 -17.39 2.86
C GLY A 104 -8.72 -17.07 3.75
N ALA A 105 -7.71 -16.38 3.21
CA ALA A 105 -6.49 -16.01 3.90
C ALA A 105 -6.56 -14.59 4.45
N LYS A 106 -5.72 -14.31 5.44
CA LYS A 106 -5.57 -12.97 6.02
C LYS A 106 -4.26 -12.35 5.56
N ALA A 107 -4.25 -11.03 5.43
CA ALA A 107 -3.04 -10.25 5.26
C ALA A 107 -2.10 -10.42 6.47
N SER A 108 -0.82 -10.09 6.29
CA SER A 108 0.15 -10.15 7.39
C SER A 108 -0.25 -9.23 8.55
N ILE A 109 -0.19 -9.75 9.77
CA ILE A 109 -0.41 -8.96 11.00
C ILE A 109 0.68 -7.90 11.19
N PHE A 110 1.82 -8.05 10.51
CA PHE A 110 2.96 -7.12 10.56
C PHE A 110 2.88 -6.01 9.50
N ASN A 111 1.79 -5.90 8.74
CA ASN A 111 1.68 -4.89 7.68
C ASN A 111 1.82 -3.45 8.21
N GLY A 112 1.32 -3.17 9.41
CA GLY A 112 1.51 -1.88 10.06
C GLY A 112 2.99 -1.56 10.31
N LEU A 113 3.76 -2.55 10.76
CA LEU A 113 5.21 -2.42 10.97
C LEU A 113 5.96 -2.25 9.65
N TRP A 114 5.60 -3.01 8.62
CA TRP A 114 6.19 -2.90 7.29
C TRP A 114 5.89 -1.54 6.66
N TYR A 115 4.66 -1.05 6.78
CA TYR A 115 4.30 0.29 6.30
C TYR A 115 5.11 1.37 6.99
N LEU A 116 5.17 1.36 8.31
CA LEU A 116 5.89 2.36 9.11
C LEU A 116 7.39 2.36 8.79
N SER A 117 8.01 1.19 8.69
CA SER A 117 9.43 1.05 8.33
C SER A 117 9.70 1.59 6.94
N SER A 118 8.85 1.25 5.97
CA SER A 118 8.98 1.72 4.58
C SER A 118 8.74 3.23 4.47
N PHE A 119 7.76 3.76 5.20
CA PHE A 119 7.51 5.20 5.28
C PHE A 119 8.74 5.95 5.83
N THR A 120 9.37 5.43 6.88
CA THR A 120 10.58 6.00 7.46
C THR A 120 11.73 6.02 6.46
N LEU A 121 11.93 4.93 5.72
CA LEU A 121 12.94 4.87 4.65
C LEU A 121 12.63 5.88 3.53
N GLY A 122 11.39 5.98 3.12
CA GLY A 122 10.94 6.96 2.12
C GLY A 122 11.15 8.39 2.58
N ALA A 123 10.81 8.69 3.83
CA ALA A 123 11.03 9.99 4.45
C ALA A 123 12.52 10.37 4.46
N PHE A 124 13.38 9.44 4.81
CA PHE A 124 14.82 9.63 4.77
C PHE A 124 15.31 9.92 3.33
N ALA A 125 14.85 9.16 2.35
CA ALA A 125 15.17 9.38 0.93
C ALA A 125 14.71 10.77 0.45
N GLY A 126 13.52 11.21 0.84
CA GLY A 126 12.99 12.53 0.53
C GLY A 126 13.83 13.66 1.13
N LEU A 127 14.26 13.50 2.37
CA LEU A 127 15.14 14.47 3.06
C LEU A 127 16.52 14.55 2.40
N VAL A 128 17.10 13.41 2.03
CA VAL A 128 18.40 13.36 1.34
C VAL A 128 18.29 14.02 -0.04
N GLN A 129 17.25 13.73 -0.78
CA GLN A 129 16.98 14.36 -2.07
C GLN A 129 16.85 15.88 -1.93
N THR A 130 16.13 16.35 -0.93
CA THR A 130 15.97 17.79 -0.65
C THR A 130 17.29 18.46 -0.32
N LYS A 131 18.16 17.77 0.42
CA LYS A 131 19.45 18.34 0.86
C LYS A 131 20.52 18.30 -0.24
N TYR A 132 20.57 17.24 -1.04
CA TYR A 132 21.66 16.98 -1.98
C TYR A 132 21.20 16.90 -3.44
N GLY A 133 19.89 16.84 -3.70
CA GLY A 133 19.32 16.86 -5.03
C GLY A 133 19.46 18.25 -5.64
N ALA A 134 20.01 18.28 -6.79
CA ALA A 134 20.02 19.51 -7.58
C ALA A 134 18.67 19.73 -8.28
#